data_d41412af3e93fe32ba70693bc44a7033
#
_entry.id   d41412af3e93fe32ba70693bc44a7033
#
_cell.length_a   1.000
_cell.length_b   1.000
_cell.length_c   1.000
_cell.angle_alpha   90.00
_cell.angle_beta   90.00
_cell.angle_gamma   90.00
#
_symmetry.space_group_name_H-M   'P 1'
#
loop_
_entity.id
_entity.type
_entity.pdbx_description
1 polymer ?
#
loop_
_entity_poly.entity_id
_entity_poly.type
_entity_poly.pdbx_seq_one_letter_code
_entity_poly.pdbx_strand_id
1 'polypeptide(L)'
;MIANERVQGDAEASTPLTHPRYHDAGVLLGACVYLYANLFVLPKTPFLLGGDQALFWMNAQRLLNGELIYRDFLEFTPPGTDLIYLGMFKLLGSRIWVPNLVVLLLGIILCWLCFHTARMIMKPAQAAFAAALFLVVDYGRMLNGTHHWFSVLAVMGALAALLKARTPPRIAVAGALLGVASFFTQTRGPMAALGIGAYLIWDQFQTKDSWVTGFKRLLLLILPLIVTWGALSSYFIAKVGFWQLWYFQVIYVQRYVTSGPTDLSIGSPEILGWLRTRDGILFLLVYLTVPIIYALSLWKCRHRGRAGDIETNRIMLLTLVGAAMFAEVAQSPNWIRLYCVAMPAMILFVWLLAVGVTATFRGYATTLTWVGLICLAAHQTWSRHHQLGVTEDLPAGRIATAPLTGEKLAWLARHTTPGQLLFEARWVDVYLPLALRNPVFTDMLEGGHNSRPEFIDLSIRQLEARPVQFIIWSRRLESPAYPYAKFRAFLGYQYARILTFPDQDEVWERK
;
A
#
# COMPACT_ATOMS: atom_id res chain seq x y z
N MET A 1 -67.72 10.06 23.95
CA MET A 1 -67.35 10.34 22.54
C MET A 1 -65.85 10.04 22.40
N ILE A 2 -65.55 8.88 21.85
CA ILE A 2 -64.20 8.34 21.73
C ILE A 2 -63.74 8.66 20.31
N ALA A 3 -62.74 9.51 20.15
CA ALA A 3 -62.11 9.83 18.86
C ALA A 3 -60.99 8.82 18.61
N ASN A 4 -61.15 7.99 17.59
CA ASN A 4 -60.16 7.09 17.02
C ASN A 4 -59.10 7.90 16.28
N GLU A 5 -57.88 8.01 16.81
CA GLU A 5 -56.73 8.40 16.04
C GLU A 5 -56.16 7.17 15.27
N ARG A 6 -56.35 7.24 13.96
CA ARG A 6 -55.75 6.28 13.03
C ARG A 6 -54.23 6.53 13.00
N VAL A 7 -53.49 5.57 13.50
CA VAL A 7 -52.05 5.43 13.21
C VAL A 7 -51.92 5.04 11.74
N GLN A 8 -51.61 6.02 10.89
CA GLN A 8 -51.15 5.76 9.54
C GLN A 8 -49.69 5.25 9.64
N GLY A 9 -49.53 3.95 9.51
CA GLY A 9 -48.23 3.33 9.28
C GLY A 9 -47.74 3.71 7.88
N ASP A 10 -46.74 4.59 7.82
CA ASP A 10 -45.97 4.81 6.61
C ASP A 10 -45.21 3.52 6.29
N ALA A 11 -45.80 2.72 5.42
CA ALA A 11 -45.10 1.65 4.73
C ALA A 11 -44.07 2.31 3.80
N GLU A 12 -42.85 2.42 4.26
CA GLU A 12 -41.71 2.70 3.38
C GLU A 12 -41.74 1.69 2.23
N ALA A 13 -42.17 2.18 1.07
CA ALA A 13 -42.07 1.46 -0.19
C ALA A 13 -40.60 1.18 -0.45
N SER A 14 -40.12 0.01 -0.03
CA SER A 14 -38.89 -0.57 -0.44
C SER A 14 -38.92 -0.75 -1.95
N THR A 15 -38.40 0.25 -2.67
CA THR A 15 -38.10 0.11 -4.10
C THR A 15 -37.25 -1.14 -4.26
N PRO A 16 -37.66 -2.16 -5.02
CA PRO A 16 -36.87 -3.37 -5.19
C PRO A 16 -35.57 -2.97 -5.85
N LEU A 17 -34.46 -3.25 -5.16
CA LEU A 17 -33.10 -3.13 -5.69
C LEU A 17 -33.02 -4.06 -6.90
N THR A 18 -33.29 -3.52 -8.10
CA THR A 18 -33.19 -4.24 -9.35
C THR A 18 -31.75 -4.76 -9.50
N HIS A 19 -31.64 -6.07 -9.42
CA HIS A 19 -30.48 -6.95 -9.69
C HIS A 19 -29.11 -6.29 -9.86
N PRO A 20 -28.38 -6.06 -8.78
CA PRO A 20 -27.00 -5.53 -8.84
C PRO A 20 -25.97 -6.59 -9.27
N ARG A 21 -26.33 -7.86 -9.37
CA ARG A 21 -25.42 -9.01 -9.60
C ARG A 21 -24.59 -8.91 -10.87
N TYR A 22 -25.14 -8.36 -11.96
CA TYR A 22 -24.40 -8.23 -13.23
C TYR A 22 -23.25 -7.20 -13.16
N HIS A 23 -23.45 -6.08 -12.46
CA HIS A 23 -22.40 -5.08 -12.29
C HIS A 23 -21.29 -5.58 -11.36
N ASP A 24 -21.65 -6.27 -10.26
CA ASP A 24 -20.68 -6.89 -9.36
C ASP A 24 -19.82 -7.91 -10.10
N ALA A 25 -20.44 -8.82 -10.85
CA ALA A 25 -19.74 -9.82 -11.66
C ALA A 25 -18.85 -9.18 -12.74
N GLY A 26 -19.36 -8.15 -13.43
CA GLY A 26 -18.59 -7.44 -14.46
C GLY A 26 -17.36 -6.74 -13.92
N VAL A 27 -17.48 -6.06 -12.76
CA VAL A 27 -16.35 -5.40 -12.09
C VAL A 27 -15.30 -6.42 -11.62
N LEU A 28 -15.74 -7.51 -10.99
CA LEU A 28 -14.84 -8.58 -10.54
C LEU A 28 -14.13 -9.27 -11.72
N LEU A 29 -14.86 -9.62 -12.77
CA LEU A 29 -14.29 -10.24 -13.97
C LEU A 29 -13.30 -9.29 -14.66
N GLY A 30 -13.67 -8.03 -14.84
CA GLY A 30 -12.80 -7.01 -15.42
C GLY A 30 -11.52 -6.82 -14.60
N ALA A 31 -11.64 -6.77 -13.28
CA ALA A 31 -10.48 -6.69 -12.38
C ALA A 31 -9.59 -7.94 -12.49
N CYS A 32 -10.19 -9.14 -12.48
CA CYS A 32 -9.45 -10.40 -12.65
C CYS A 32 -8.67 -10.42 -13.97
N VAL A 33 -9.31 -10.10 -15.08
CA VAL A 33 -8.70 -10.13 -16.41
C VAL A 33 -7.57 -9.10 -16.52
N TYR A 34 -7.83 -7.86 -16.13
CA TYR A 34 -6.83 -6.79 -16.18
C TYR A 34 -5.62 -7.09 -15.30
N LEU A 35 -5.85 -7.46 -14.04
CA LEU A 35 -4.75 -7.75 -13.11
C LEU A 35 -3.98 -8.99 -13.51
N TYR A 36 -4.66 -10.06 -13.93
CA TYR A 36 -3.98 -11.26 -14.40
C TYR A 36 -3.09 -10.97 -15.61
N ALA A 37 -3.58 -10.24 -16.60
CA ALA A 37 -2.80 -9.82 -17.75
C ALA A 37 -1.58 -8.95 -17.40
N ASN A 38 -1.66 -8.18 -16.30
CA ASN A 38 -0.55 -7.33 -15.84
C ASN A 38 0.38 -8.03 -14.83
N LEU A 39 0.02 -9.19 -14.29
CA LEU A 39 0.81 -9.92 -13.31
C LEU A 39 1.43 -11.19 -13.88
N PHE A 40 0.93 -11.70 -15.01
CA PHE A 40 1.39 -12.95 -15.59
C PHE A 40 1.53 -12.86 -17.12
N VAL A 41 2.57 -13.48 -17.64
CA VAL A 41 2.64 -13.91 -19.04
C VAL A 41 1.87 -15.21 -19.16
N LEU A 42 0.88 -15.23 -20.07
CA LEU A 42 0.00 -16.39 -20.24
C LEU A 42 0.78 -17.66 -20.60
N PRO A 43 0.43 -18.83 -20.07
CA PRO A 43 -0.71 -19.05 -19.16
C PRO A 43 -0.39 -18.86 -17.67
N LYS A 44 0.87 -18.89 -17.22
CA LYS A 44 1.19 -18.98 -15.78
C LYS A 44 2.52 -18.38 -15.32
N THR A 45 3.31 -17.79 -16.22
CA THR A 45 4.62 -17.25 -15.84
C THR A 45 4.44 -15.87 -15.18
N PRO A 46 4.78 -15.69 -13.88
CA PRO A 46 4.63 -14.40 -13.22
C PRO A 46 5.66 -13.41 -13.75
N PHE A 47 5.27 -12.14 -13.85
CA PHE A 47 6.23 -11.06 -13.95
C PHE A 47 6.98 -10.91 -12.63
N LEU A 48 8.29 -10.74 -12.67
CA LEU A 48 9.04 -10.41 -11.47
C LEU A 48 8.58 -9.02 -10.97
N LEU A 49 7.98 -9.02 -9.80
CA LEU A 49 7.64 -7.81 -9.10
C LEU A 49 8.87 -7.40 -8.27
N GLY A 50 9.19 -6.11 -8.26
CA GLY A 50 10.31 -5.57 -7.50
C GLY A 50 9.85 -4.51 -6.50
N GLY A 51 10.79 -3.73 -5.98
CA GLY A 51 10.54 -2.66 -5.04
C GLY A 51 10.31 -3.14 -3.61
N ASP A 52 9.72 -2.30 -2.77
CA ASP A 52 9.57 -2.52 -1.32
C ASP A 52 8.95 -3.89 -0.95
N GLN A 53 8.16 -4.47 -1.82
CA GLN A 53 7.55 -5.78 -1.55
C GLN A 53 8.58 -6.92 -1.47
N ALA A 54 9.75 -6.79 -2.11
CA ALA A 54 10.81 -7.79 -2.04
C ALA A 54 11.39 -7.90 -0.62
N LEU A 55 11.40 -6.80 0.15
CA LEU A 55 11.74 -6.81 1.58
C LEU A 55 10.81 -7.73 2.36
N PHE A 56 9.51 -7.58 2.20
CA PHE A 56 8.53 -8.41 2.89
C PHE A 56 8.61 -9.89 2.50
N TRP A 57 8.99 -10.21 1.26
CA TRP A 57 9.21 -11.60 0.86
C TRP A 57 10.44 -12.19 1.53
N MET A 58 11.54 -11.46 1.54
CA MET A 58 12.76 -11.87 2.23
C MET A 58 12.52 -12.01 3.74
N ASN A 59 11.84 -11.05 4.35
CA ASN A 59 11.47 -11.10 5.77
C ASN A 59 10.60 -12.32 6.09
N ALA A 60 9.61 -12.62 5.24
CA ALA A 60 8.80 -13.82 5.39
C ALA A 60 9.64 -15.12 5.29
N GLN A 61 10.64 -15.17 4.41
CA GLN A 61 11.59 -16.30 4.35
C GLN A 61 12.46 -16.38 5.60
N ARG A 62 12.92 -15.24 6.15
CA ARG A 62 13.67 -15.18 7.41
C ARG A 62 12.82 -15.70 8.59
N LEU A 63 11.54 -15.29 8.64
CA LEU A 63 10.57 -15.81 9.62
C LEU A 63 10.32 -17.32 9.46
N LEU A 64 10.26 -17.85 8.23
CA LEU A 64 10.16 -19.29 7.98
C LEU A 64 11.38 -20.06 8.50
N ASN A 65 12.55 -19.43 8.46
CA ASN A 65 13.80 -20.00 9.00
C ASN A 65 13.95 -19.83 10.52
N GLY A 66 12.94 -19.28 11.22
CA GLY A 66 12.91 -19.12 12.69
C GLY A 66 13.55 -17.82 13.18
N GLU A 67 13.96 -16.92 12.28
CA GLU A 67 14.41 -15.58 12.66
C GLU A 67 13.23 -14.72 13.12
N LEU A 68 13.48 -13.70 13.93
CA LEU A 68 12.45 -12.85 14.52
C LEU A 68 12.67 -11.38 14.17
N ILE A 69 11.62 -10.72 13.65
CA ILE A 69 11.59 -9.28 13.34
C ILE A 69 12.00 -8.46 14.58
N TYR A 70 12.75 -7.39 14.36
CA TYR A 70 13.29 -6.45 15.36
C TYR A 70 14.39 -7.02 16.25
N ARG A 71 14.61 -8.33 16.30
CA ARG A 71 15.69 -8.97 17.03
C ARG A 71 16.81 -9.45 16.12
N ASP A 72 16.45 -10.21 15.09
CA ASP A 72 17.42 -10.87 14.21
C ASP A 72 17.63 -10.12 12.90
N PHE A 73 16.68 -9.25 12.55
CA PHE A 73 16.77 -8.36 11.38
C PHE A 73 15.99 -7.07 11.57
N LEU A 74 16.43 -6.05 10.82
CA LEU A 74 15.85 -4.72 10.84
C LEU A 74 14.51 -4.70 10.12
N GLU A 75 13.51 -4.19 10.79
CA GLU A 75 12.25 -3.78 10.20
C GLU A 75 11.72 -2.57 10.99
N PHE A 76 11.11 -1.61 10.31
CA PHE A 76 10.51 -0.45 10.97
C PHE A 76 9.02 -0.31 10.69
N THR A 77 8.47 -1.14 9.81
CA THR A 77 7.02 -1.25 9.63
C THR A 77 6.44 -2.31 10.59
N PRO A 78 5.16 -2.21 10.94
CA PRO A 78 4.50 -3.28 11.67
C PRO A 78 4.47 -4.59 10.87
N PRO A 79 4.48 -5.76 11.54
CA PRO A 79 4.75 -7.06 10.91
C PRO A 79 3.60 -7.65 10.08
N GLY A 80 2.52 -6.91 9.89
CA GLY A 80 1.31 -7.42 9.22
C GLY A 80 1.57 -7.97 7.82
N THR A 81 2.35 -7.26 7.02
CA THR A 81 2.66 -7.67 5.63
C THR A 81 3.56 -8.90 5.59
N ASP A 82 4.59 -8.94 6.45
CA ASP A 82 5.48 -10.09 6.58
C ASP A 82 4.71 -11.36 6.95
N LEU A 83 3.72 -11.22 7.86
CA LEU A 83 2.88 -12.35 8.28
C LEU A 83 1.92 -12.82 7.18
N ILE A 84 1.42 -11.93 6.32
CA ILE A 84 0.64 -12.35 5.14
C ILE A 84 1.51 -13.20 4.22
N TYR A 85 2.72 -12.74 3.87
CA TYR A 85 3.62 -13.52 3.03
C TYR A 85 4.12 -14.80 3.72
N LEU A 86 4.40 -14.76 5.02
CA LEU A 86 4.72 -15.94 5.81
C LEU A 86 3.61 -17.00 5.73
N GLY A 87 2.35 -16.59 5.92
CA GLY A 87 1.19 -17.47 5.80
C GLY A 87 1.07 -18.07 4.40
N MET A 88 1.21 -17.23 3.37
CA MET A 88 1.14 -17.67 1.98
C MET A 88 2.29 -18.62 1.62
N PHE A 89 3.51 -18.34 2.08
CA PHE A 89 4.66 -19.23 1.86
C PHE A 89 4.56 -20.55 2.64
N LYS A 90 3.97 -20.55 3.82
CA LYS A 90 3.66 -21.80 4.55
C LYS A 90 2.64 -22.66 3.82
N LEU A 91 1.63 -22.05 3.21
CA LEU A 91 0.56 -22.76 2.51
C LEU A 91 0.97 -23.25 1.12
N LEU A 92 1.71 -22.43 0.35
CA LEU A 92 1.96 -22.61 -1.08
C LEU A 92 3.44 -22.84 -1.41
N GLY A 93 4.32 -22.78 -0.41
CA GLY A 93 5.77 -22.78 -0.57
C GLY A 93 6.31 -21.42 -0.98
N SER A 94 7.62 -21.19 -0.77
CA SER A 94 8.32 -19.97 -1.18
C SER A 94 8.54 -19.96 -2.70
N ARG A 95 7.46 -19.86 -3.46
CA ARG A 95 7.44 -19.85 -4.93
C ARG A 95 7.29 -18.44 -5.46
N ILE A 96 7.95 -18.13 -6.55
CA ILE A 96 7.99 -16.79 -7.13
C ILE A 96 6.63 -16.26 -7.62
N TRP A 97 5.67 -17.13 -7.92
CA TRP A 97 4.32 -16.73 -8.33
C TRP A 97 3.41 -16.35 -7.15
N VAL A 98 3.78 -16.72 -5.91
CA VAL A 98 2.96 -16.46 -4.71
C VAL A 98 2.78 -14.96 -4.45
N PRO A 99 3.81 -14.10 -4.53
CA PRO A 99 3.64 -12.65 -4.48
C PRO A 99 2.65 -12.11 -5.51
N ASN A 100 2.71 -12.59 -6.75
CA ASN A 100 1.78 -12.15 -7.80
C ASN A 100 0.33 -12.54 -7.48
N LEU A 101 0.11 -13.73 -6.89
CA LEU A 101 -1.21 -14.13 -6.40
C LEU A 101 -1.70 -13.22 -5.28
N VAL A 102 -0.84 -12.84 -4.33
CA VAL A 102 -1.19 -11.89 -3.24
C VAL A 102 -1.62 -10.54 -3.84
N VAL A 103 -0.84 -10.00 -4.77
CA VAL A 103 -1.16 -8.72 -5.45
C VAL A 103 -2.45 -8.83 -6.25
N LEU A 104 -2.68 -9.95 -6.94
CA LEU A 104 -3.91 -10.22 -7.69
C LEU A 104 -5.15 -10.19 -6.76
N LEU A 105 -5.13 -10.98 -5.69
CA LEU A 105 -6.23 -11.08 -4.75
C LEU A 105 -6.49 -9.75 -4.04
N LEU A 106 -5.44 -9.08 -3.59
CA LEU A 106 -5.51 -7.76 -2.95
C LEU A 106 -6.16 -6.72 -3.88
N GLY A 107 -5.73 -6.67 -5.14
CA GLY A 107 -6.28 -5.74 -6.13
C GLY A 107 -7.74 -6.02 -6.47
N ILE A 108 -8.14 -7.29 -6.59
CA ILE A 108 -9.54 -7.67 -6.80
C ILE A 108 -10.42 -7.21 -5.62
N ILE A 109 -9.98 -7.47 -4.38
CA ILE A 109 -10.74 -7.11 -3.18
C ILE A 109 -10.82 -5.59 -3.04
N LEU A 110 -9.72 -4.86 -3.27
CA LEU A 110 -9.72 -3.39 -3.25
C LEU A 110 -10.63 -2.79 -4.32
N CYS A 111 -10.60 -3.30 -5.54
CA CYS A 111 -11.46 -2.87 -6.64
C CYS A 111 -12.94 -3.11 -6.31
N TRP A 112 -13.28 -4.29 -5.79
CA TRP A 112 -14.63 -4.61 -5.33
C TRP A 112 -15.07 -3.69 -4.20
N LEU A 113 -14.20 -3.42 -3.23
CA LEU A 113 -14.50 -2.56 -2.09
C LEU A 113 -14.67 -1.09 -2.52
N CYS A 114 -13.88 -0.61 -3.49
CA CYS A 114 -14.08 0.68 -4.13
C CYS A 114 -15.47 0.77 -4.79
N PHE A 115 -15.83 -0.23 -5.59
CA PHE A 115 -17.15 -0.33 -6.22
C PHE A 115 -18.28 -0.36 -5.19
N HIS A 116 -18.17 -1.21 -4.18
CA HIS A 116 -19.17 -1.36 -3.13
C HIS A 116 -19.38 -0.04 -2.34
N THR A 117 -18.29 0.63 -1.98
CA THR A 117 -18.31 1.93 -1.30
C THR A 117 -18.95 3.02 -2.18
N ALA A 118 -18.53 3.08 -3.45
CA ALA A 118 -19.08 4.05 -4.41
C ALA A 118 -20.58 3.88 -4.65
N ARG A 119 -21.08 2.63 -4.72
CA ARG A 119 -22.51 2.33 -4.86
C ARG A 119 -23.38 2.86 -3.74
N MET A 120 -22.83 3.15 -2.60
CA MET A 120 -23.59 3.72 -1.48
C MET A 120 -23.93 5.19 -1.69
N ILE A 121 -23.24 5.89 -2.63
CA ILE A 121 -23.43 7.32 -2.90
C ILE A 121 -23.76 7.64 -4.37
N MET A 122 -23.70 6.66 -5.27
CA MET A 122 -23.96 6.86 -6.70
C MET A 122 -24.56 5.62 -7.37
N LYS A 123 -25.03 5.79 -8.62
CA LYS A 123 -25.61 4.70 -9.43
C LYS A 123 -24.56 3.63 -9.77
N PRO A 124 -24.95 2.35 -9.98
CA PRO A 124 -24.03 1.24 -10.23
C PRO A 124 -23.04 1.48 -11.38
N ALA A 125 -23.46 2.07 -12.49
CA ALA A 125 -22.58 2.38 -13.63
C ALA A 125 -21.49 3.41 -13.28
N GLN A 126 -21.84 4.42 -12.47
CA GLN A 126 -20.88 5.42 -11.99
C GLN A 126 -19.91 4.81 -10.96
N ALA A 127 -20.41 3.94 -10.09
CA ALA A 127 -19.57 3.20 -9.15
C ALA A 127 -18.59 2.25 -9.86
N ALA A 128 -19.04 1.57 -10.93
CA ALA A 128 -18.16 0.76 -11.78
C ALA A 128 -17.08 1.61 -12.46
N PHE A 129 -17.41 2.83 -12.86
CA PHE A 129 -16.42 3.77 -13.40
C PHE A 129 -15.40 4.20 -12.34
N ALA A 130 -15.83 4.48 -11.10
CA ALA A 130 -14.90 4.81 -10.00
C ALA A 130 -13.96 3.63 -9.70
N ALA A 131 -14.47 2.40 -9.71
CA ALA A 131 -13.66 1.19 -9.51
C ALA A 131 -12.67 0.94 -10.67
N ALA A 132 -13.08 1.18 -11.92
CA ALA A 132 -12.19 1.09 -13.08
C ALA A 132 -11.11 2.17 -13.07
N LEU A 133 -11.46 3.39 -12.67
CA LEU A 133 -10.51 4.48 -12.48
C LEU A 133 -9.46 4.12 -11.43
N PHE A 134 -9.89 3.65 -10.26
CA PHE A 134 -8.99 3.14 -9.22
C PHE A 134 -8.09 2.03 -9.76
N LEU A 135 -8.68 1.02 -10.40
CA LEU A 135 -7.95 -0.14 -10.88
C LEU A 135 -6.87 0.20 -11.89
N VAL A 136 -7.16 1.09 -12.86
CA VAL A 136 -6.25 1.38 -13.98
C VAL A 136 -5.29 2.53 -13.66
N VAL A 137 -5.79 3.61 -13.05
CA VAL A 137 -4.97 4.83 -12.83
C VAL A 137 -4.18 4.76 -11.55
N ASP A 138 -4.66 4.01 -10.56
CA ASP A 138 -4.09 3.93 -9.21
C ASP A 138 -3.40 2.57 -8.99
N TYR A 139 -4.13 1.54 -8.62
CA TYR A 139 -3.55 0.23 -8.27
C TYR A 139 -2.74 -0.41 -9.39
N GLY A 140 -3.22 -0.33 -10.65
CA GLY A 140 -2.54 -0.89 -11.82
C GLY A 140 -1.20 -0.24 -12.17
N ARG A 141 -1.00 1.01 -11.75
CA ARG A 141 0.29 1.72 -11.90
C ARG A 141 1.33 1.23 -10.89
N MET A 142 0.89 0.83 -9.71
CA MET A 142 1.73 0.45 -8.57
C MET A 142 1.34 -0.95 -8.07
N LEU A 143 1.43 -1.95 -8.95
CA LEU A 143 1.13 -3.35 -8.63
C LEU A 143 2.12 -3.90 -7.61
N ASN A 144 1.79 -3.77 -6.34
CA ASN A 144 2.57 -4.33 -5.25
C ASN A 144 1.66 -4.78 -4.08
N GLY A 145 2.18 -5.70 -3.28
CA GLY A 145 1.53 -6.21 -2.07
C GLY A 145 2.27 -5.72 -0.83
N THR A 146 2.33 -4.39 -0.61
CA THR A 146 2.99 -3.78 0.55
C THR A 146 2.01 -3.41 1.65
N HIS A 147 2.54 -3.05 2.80
CA HIS A 147 1.81 -2.58 3.97
C HIS A 147 0.82 -1.44 3.67
N HIS A 148 1.13 -0.61 2.68
CA HIS A 148 0.26 0.48 2.26
C HIS A 148 -1.11 0.00 1.79
N TRP A 149 -1.16 -0.99 0.89
CA TRP A 149 -2.42 -1.47 0.33
C TRP A 149 -3.23 -2.32 1.31
N PHE A 150 -2.57 -3.11 2.14
CA PHE A 150 -3.26 -3.86 3.21
C PHE A 150 -3.90 -2.92 4.24
N SER A 151 -3.21 -1.85 4.62
CA SER A 151 -3.78 -0.85 5.53
C SER A 151 -4.96 -0.11 4.92
N VAL A 152 -4.89 0.25 3.63
CA VAL A 152 -6.01 0.86 2.89
C VAL A 152 -7.21 -0.08 2.81
N LEU A 153 -6.97 -1.37 2.57
CA LEU A 153 -8.05 -2.37 2.57
C LEU A 153 -8.84 -2.35 3.89
N ALA A 154 -8.13 -2.32 5.02
CA ALA A 154 -8.76 -2.27 6.34
C ALA A 154 -9.51 -0.95 6.58
N VAL A 155 -8.93 0.20 6.20
CA VAL A 155 -9.60 1.51 6.31
C VAL A 155 -10.85 1.58 5.44
N MET A 156 -10.78 1.10 4.20
CA MET A 156 -11.96 1.08 3.31
C MET A 156 -13.03 0.12 3.81
N GLY A 157 -12.65 -0.99 4.44
CA GLY A 157 -13.58 -1.86 5.15
C GLY A 157 -14.30 -1.16 6.30
N ALA A 158 -13.58 -0.37 7.11
CA ALA A 158 -14.15 0.46 8.17
C ALA A 158 -15.14 1.50 7.61
N LEU A 159 -14.76 2.19 6.52
CA LEU A 159 -15.63 3.11 5.81
C LEU A 159 -16.90 2.43 5.29
N ALA A 160 -16.78 1.27 4.63
CA ALA A 160 -17.94 0.54 4.11
C ALA A 160 -18.90 0.11 5.23
N ALA A 161 -18.39 -0.28 6.40
CA ALA A 161 -19.19 -0.60 7.57
C ALA A 161 -20.02 0.60 8.06
N LEU A 162 -19.39 1.79 8.16
CA LEU A 162 -20.02 3.02 8.66
C LEU A 162 -20.93 3.70 7.62
N LEU A 163 -20.62 3.61 6.33
CA LEU A 163 -21.46 4.13 5.25
C LEU A 163 -22.82 3.40 5.18
N LYS A 164 -22.85 2.13 5.54
CA LYS A 164 -24.08 1.36 5.57
C LYS A 164 -24.99 1.76 6.74
N ALA A 165 -24.44 1.86 7.97
CA ALA A 165 -25.12 2.38 9.15
C ALA A 165 -24.12 2.71 10.26
N ARG A 166 -24.48 3.63 11.15
CA ARG A 166 -23.64 4.14 12.26
C ARG A 166 -24.07 3.60 13.61
N THR A 167 -24.44 2.33 13.63
CA THR A 167 -24.80 1.64 14.88
C THR A 167 -23.58 1.38 15.76
N PRO A 168 -23.73 1.29 17.09
CA PRO A 168 -22.63 0.99 18.00
C PRO A 168 -21.77 -0.22 17.58
N PRO A 169 -22.33 -1.38 17.18
CA PRO A 169 -21.50 -2.51 16.72
C PRO A 169 -20.64 -2.18 15.49
N ARG A 170 -21.16 -1.37 14.56
CA ARG A 170 -20.41 -1.01 13.36
C ARG A 170 -19.29 -0.01 13.63
N ILE A 171 -19.49 0.90 14.60
CA ILE A 171 -18.42 1.78 15.07
C ILE A 171 -17.32 0.95 15.70
N ALA A 172 -17.68 -0.05 16.53
CA ALA A 172 -16.69 -0.95 17.13
C ALA A 172 -15.95 -1.80 16.06
N VAL A 173 -16.66 -2.33 15.06
CA VAL A 173 -16.05 -3.04 13.92
C VAL A 173 -15.12 -2.12 13.14
N ALA A 174 -15.52 -0.87 12.88
CA ALA A 174 -14.66 0.11 12.24
C ALA A 174 -13.40 0.34 13.07
N GLY A 175 -13.52 0.53 14.38
CA GLY A 175 -12.37 0.64 15.30
C GLY A 175 -11.44 -0.57 15.21
N ALA A 176 -11.98 -1.79 15.24
CA ALA A 176 -11.18 -3.01 15.11
C ALA A 176 -10.43 -3.07 13.77
N LEU A 177 -11.10 -2.73 12.65
CA LEU A 177 -10.46 -2.66 11.33
C LEU A 177 -9.37 -1.59 11.26
N LEU A 178 -9.52 -0.47 11.99
CA LEU A 178 -8.44 0.52 12.10
C LEU A 178 -7.27 0.00 12.93
N GLY A 179 -7.51 -0.85 13.94
CA GLY A 179 -6.47 -1.58 14.64
C GLY A 179 -5.69 -2.53 13.71
N VAL A 180 -6.41 -3.23 12.83
CA VAL A 180 -5.79 -4.03 11.75
C VAL A 180 -4.99 -3.12 10.80
N ALA A 181 -5.51 -1.96 10.38
CA ALA A 181 -4.78 -1.01 9.54
C ALA A 181 -3.48 -0.56 10.19
N SER A 182 -3.50 -0.30 11.51
CA SER A 182 -2.30 0.07 12.30
C SER A 182 -1.27 -1.05 12.39
N PHE A 183 -1.70 -2.31 12.30
CA PHE A 183 -0.82 -3.48 12.29
C PHE A 183 -0.12 -3.69 10.94
N PHE A 184 -0.57 -3.03 9.89
CA PHE A 184 0.13 -2.95 8.60
C PHE A 184 0.95 -1.65 8.46
N THR A 185 0.37 -0.51 8.81
CA THR A 185 1.00 0.80 8.74
C THR A 185 0.64 1.59 9.99
N GLN A 186 1.63 1.87 10.84
CA GLN A 186 1.43 2.41 12.19
C GLN A 186 0.63 3.71 12.23
N THR A 187 0.74 4.56 11.21
CA THR A 187 0.06 5.86 11.12
C THR A 187 -1.33 5.79 10.51
N ARG A 188 -1.59 4.81 9.64
CA ARG A 188 -2.80 4.73 8.83
C ARG A 188 -4.08 4.59 9.64
N GLY A 189 -4.08 3.66 10.61
CA GLY A 189 -5.23 3.45 11.50
C GLY A 189 -5.56 4.67 12.34
N PRO A 190 -4.61 5.27 13.09
CA PRO A 190 -4.81 6.50 13.85
C PRO A 190 -5.30 7.68 12.99
N MET A 191 -4.73 7.90 11.80
CA MET A 191 -5.17 9.01 10.94
C MET A 191 -6.60 8.80 10.41
N ALA A 192 -6.94 7.59 10.00
CA ALA A 192 -8.32 7.27 9.62
C ALA A 192 -9.28 7.38 10.83
N ALA A 193 -8.83 7.02 12.04
CA ALA A 193 -9.60 7.21 13.27
C ALA A 193 -9.86 8.69 13.58
N LEU A 194 -8.88 9.56 13.33
CA LEU A 194 -9.08 11.03 13.43
C LEU A 194 -10.15 11.51 12.45
N GLY A 195 -10.12 11.03 11.20
CA GLY A 195 -11.15 11.37 10.20
C GLY A 195 -12.55 10.89 10.58
N ILE A 196 -12.67 9.64 11.06
CA ILE A 196 -13.96 9.09 11.56
C ILE A 196 -14.39 9.82 12.83
N GLY A 197 -13.48 10.10 13.75
CA GLY A 197 -13.76 10.85 14.97
C GLY A 197 -14.31 12.25 14.68
N ALA A 198 -13.65 12.98 13.76
CA ALA A 198 -14.13 14.26 13.28
C ALA A 198 -15.54 14.18 12.68
N TYR A 199 -15.80 13.12 11.89
CA TYR A 199 -17.14 12.86 11.37
C TYR A 199 -18.16 12.59 12.49
N LEU A 200 -17.84 11.74 13.48
CA LEU A 200 -18.76 11.44 14.59
C LEU A 200 -19.09 12.68 15.43
N ILE A 201 -18.11 13.56 15.63
CA ILE A 201 -18.29 14.85 16.30
C ILE A 201 -19.22 15.76 15.47
N TRP A 202 -18.96 15.86 14.16
CA TRP A 202 -19.81 16.63 13.25
C TRP A 202 -21.26 16.09 13.24
N ASP A 203 -21.44 14.77 13.12
CA ASP A 203 -22.76 14.10 13.14
C ASP A 203 -23.52 14.39 14.44
N GLN A 204 -22.83 14.40 15.58
CA GLN A 204 -23.41 14.75 16.88
C GLN A 204 -23.92 16.18 16.92
N PHE A 205 -23.19 17.15 16.36
CA PHE A 205 -23.67 18.53 16.28
C PHE A 205 -24.92 18.66 15.40
N GLN A 206 -25.02 17.86 14.35
CA GLN A 206 -26.19 17.85 13.45
C GLN A 206 -27.42 17.22 14.12
N THR A 207 -27.24 16.12 14.86
CA THR A 207 -28.34 15.41 15.54
C THR A 207 -28.71 16.01 16.88
N LYS A 208 -27.89 16.93 17.42
CA LYS A 208 -28.02 17.51 18.76
C LYS A 208 -28.06 16.44 19.88
N ASP A 209 -27.41 15.30 19.64
CA ASP A 209 -27.25 14.25 20.64
C ASP A 209 -26.48 14.73 21.87
N SER A 210 -26.66 14.04 23.00
CA SER A 210 -25.94 14.38 24.24
C SER A 210 -24.42 14.14 24.09
N TRP A 211 -23.62 14.93 24.79
CA TRP A 211 -22.16 14.76 24.83
C TRP A 211 -21.73 13.37 25.31
N VAL A 212 -22.53 12.77 26.21
CA VAL A 212 -22.30 11.40 26.69
C VAL A 212 -22.42 10.39 25.54
N THR A 213 -23.39 10.56 24.64
CA THR A 213 -23.55 9.71 23.46
C THR A 213 -22.37 9.85 22.51
N GLY A 214 -21.91 11.07 22.24
CA GLY A 214 -20.74 11.32 21.42
C GLY A 214 -19.46 10.71 21.99
N PHE A 215 -19.23 10.89 23.28
CA PHE A 215 -18.08 10.30 23.97
C PHE A 215 -18.11 8.74 23.92
N LYS A 216 -19.28 8.13 24.14
CA LYS A 216 -19.44 6.68 23.99
C LYS A 216 -19.13 6.19 22.57
N ARG A 217 -19.56 6.93 21.52
CA ARG A 217 -19.23 6.60 20.13
C ARG A 217 -17.72 6.68 19.86
N LEU A 218 -17.04 7.68 20.41
CA LEU A 218 -15.58 7.79 20.29
C LEU A 218 -14.86 6.65 21.03
N LEU A 219 -15.32 6.28 22.22
CA LEU A 219 -14.77 5.13 22.95
C LEU A 219 -14.98 3.82 22.17
N LEU A 220 -16.16 3.64 21.56
CA LEU A 220 -16.45 2.48 20.70
C LEU A 220 -15.58 2.43 19.43
N LEU A 221 -15.01 3.54 19.00
CA LEU A 221 -14.04 3.58 17.91
C LEU A 221 -12.61 3.27 18.40
N ILE A 222 -12.18 3.95 19.47
CA ILE A 222 -10.77 3.95 19.90
C ILE A 222 -10.42 2.68 20.67
N LEU A 223 -11.30 2.19 21.56
CA LEU A 223 -10.99 1.01 22.36
C LEU A 223 -10.79 -0.25 21.53
N PRO A 224 -11.68 -0.62 20.56
CA PRO A 224 -11.44 -1.75 19.68
C PRO A 224 -10.19 -1.57 18.80
N LEU A 225 -9.85 -0.34 18.38
CA LEU A 225 -8.61 -0.07 17.65
C LEU A 225 -7.39 -0.49 18.48
N ILE A 226 -7.31 0.00 19.72
CA ILE A 226 -6.18 -0.29 20.63
C ILE A 226 -6.12 -1.78 20.97
N VAL A 227 -7.27 -2.39 21.31
CA VAL A 227 -7.35 -3.81 21.66
C VAL A 227 -6.92 -4.69 20.49
N THR A 228 -7.40 -4.40 19.29
CA THR A 228 -7.05 -5.18 18.10
C THR A 228 -5.58 -5.05 17.75
N TRP A 229 -5.03 -3.81 17.73
CA TRP A 229 -3.61 -3.59 17.48
C TRP A 229 -2.75 -4.31 18.55
N GLY A 230 -3.10 -4.19 19.83
CA GLY A 230 -2.39 -4.84 20.94
C GLY A 230 -2.45 -6.36 20.85
N ALA A 231 -3.61 -6.93 20.53
CA ALA A 231 -3.78 -8.37 20.37
C ALA A 231 -2.93 -8.92 19.21
N LEU A 232 -2.94 -8.26 18.05
CA LEU A 232 -2.14 -8.63 16.88
C LEU A 232 -0.62 -8.47 17.13
N SER A 233 -0.23 -7.46 17.92
CA SER A 233 1.18 -7.20 18.26
C SER A 233 1.68 -8.03 19.43
N SER A 234 0.80 -8.71 20.18
CA SER A 234 1.10 -9.38 21.46
C SER A 234 2.23 -10.41 21.37
N TYR A 235 2.29 -11.18 20.28
CA TYR A 235 3.37 -12.15 20.07
C TYR A 235 4.74 -11.47 20.01
N PHE A 236 4.85 -10.39 19.24
CA PHE A 236 6.12 -9.64 19.10
C PHE A 236 6.45 -8.91 20.40
N ILE A 237 5.47 -8.33 21.08
CA ILE A 237 5.66 -7.71 22.41
C ILE A 237 6.22 -8.74 23.40
N ALA A 238 5.69 -9.97 23.41
CA ALA A 238 6.16 -11.02 24.30
C ALA A 238 7.56 -11.54 23.96
N LYS A 239 7.93 -11.58 22.66
CA LYS A 239 9.22 -12.15 22.21
C LYS A 239 10.36 -11.13 22.14
N VAL A 240 10.06 -9.87 21.81
CA VAL A 240 11.07 -8.83 21.59
C VAL A 240 11.03 -7.76 22.69
N GLY A 241 9.88 -7.58 23.32
CA GLY A 241 9.62 -6.52 24.28
C GLY A 241 8.92 -5.32 23.67
N PHE A 242 8.03 -4.68 24.46
CA PHE A 242 7.28 -3.51 24.03
C PHE A 242 8.18 -2.34 23.59
N TRP A 243 9.22 -2.04 24.36
CA TRP A 243 10.10 -0.92 24.08
C TRP A 243 10.92 -1.07 22.80
N GLN A 244 11.35 -2.29 22.46
CA GLN A 244 12.04 -2.58 21.22
C GLN A 244 11.12 -2.38 20.01
N LEU A 245 9.89 -2.91 20.09
CA LEU A 245 8.88 -2.73 19.07
C LEU A 245 8.54 -1.24 18.89
N TRP A 246 8.30 -0.50 19.99
CA TRP A 246 8.03 0.93 19.98
C TRP A 246 9.19 1.73 19.39
N TYR A 247 10.43 1.35 19.75
CA TYR A 247 11.62 2.01 19.21
C TYR A 247 11.65 1.93 17.68
N PHE A 248 11.52 0.73 17.11
CA PHE A 248 11.59 0.58 15.65
C PHE A 248 10.39 1.19 14.93
N GLN A 249 9.17 0.96 15.39
CA GLN A 249 7.97 1.43 14.70
C GLN A 249 7.70 2.93 14.87
N VAL A 250 8.19 3.58 15.91
CA VAL A 250 7.88 4.98 16.19
C VAL A 250 9.15 5.84 16.23
N ILE A 251 10.05 5.58 17.16
CA ILE A 251 11.23 6.44 17.40
C ILE A 251 12.19 6.38 16.20
N TYR A 252 12.48 5.20 15.72
CA TYR A 252 13.36 4.97 14.58
C TYR A 252 12.80 5.63 13.31
N VAL A 253 11.51 5.44 13.05
CA VAL A 253 10.83 6.07 11.90
C VAL A 253 10.91 7.59 11.98
N GLN A 254 10.58 8.18 13.13
CA GLN A 254 10.64 9.65 13.30
C GLN A 254 12.06 10.19 13.13
N ARG A 255 13.07 9.50 13.66
CA ARG A 255 14.45 10.00 13.66
C ARG A 255 15.18 9.78 12.35
N TYR A 256 14.94 8.67 11.66
CA TYR A 256 15.80 8.21 10.59
C TYR A 256 15.11 7.94 9.27
N VAL A 257 13.82 7.62 9.28
CA VAL A 257 13.07 7.36 8.05
C VAL A 257 12.43 8.64 7.52
N THR A 258 11.86 9.47 8.38
CA THR A 258 11.16 10.71 7.97
C THR A 258 12.05 11.96 8.00
N SER A 259 13.22 11.88 8.59
CA SER A 259 14.15 13.02 8.76
C SER A 259 15.48 12.83 8.04
N GLY A 260 15.62 11.77 7.25
CA GLY A 260 16.86 11.47 6.51
C GLY A 260 17.10 12.42 5.34
N PRO A 261 18.38 12.65 4.96
CA PRO A 261 18.74 13.53 3.84
C PRO A 261 18.22 13.05 2.48
N THR A 262 17.76 11.81 2.40
CA THR A 262 17.18 11.21 1.19
C THR A 262 15.64 11.23 1.17
N ASP A 263 15.00 11.64 2.27
CA ASP A 263 13.56 11.82 2.26
C ASP A 263 13.20 13.11 1.52
N LEU A 264 12.35 12.96 0.53
CA LEU A 264 11.75 14.05 -0.23
C LEU A 264 10.79 14.84 0.68
N SER A 265 11.31 15.53 1.70
CA SER A 265 10.50 16.44 2.51
C SER A 265 10.17 17.69 1.71
N ILE A 266 8.94 18.21 1.87
CA ILE A 266 8.52 19.44 1.21
C ILE A 266 9.51 20.56 1.59
N GLY A 267 10.14 21.15 0.56
CA GLY A 267 11.13 22.23 0.73
C GLY A 267 12.58 21.81 0.59
N SER A 268 12.89 20.50 0.42
CA SER A 268 14.25 20.10 0.07
C SER A 268 14.62 20.57 -1.34
N PRO A 269 15.90 20.92 -1.59
CA PRO A 269 16.39 21.31 -2.94
C PRO A 269 16.11 20.23 -3.98
N GLU A 270 16.17 18.96 -3.59
CA GLU A 270 15.91 17.79 -4.44
C GLU A 270 14.46 17.74 -4.91
N ILE A 271 13.49 17.97 -4.01
CA ILE A 271 12.08 18.08 -4.39
C ILE A 271 11.86 19.27 -5.31
N LEU A 272 12.42 20.43 -5.01
CA LEU A 272 12.25 21.61 -5.84
C LEU A 272 12.84 21.39 -7.24
N GLY A 273 13.96 20.67 -7.33
CA GLY A 273 14.55 20.25 -8.60
C GLY A 273 13.64 19.29 -9.36
N TRP A 274 13.14 18.25 -8.70
CA TRP A 274 12.23 17.27 -9.28
C TRP A 274 10.91 17.89 -9.74
N LEU A 275 10.31 18.78 -8.95
CA LEU A 275 9.06 19.48 -9.31
C LEU A 275 9.18 20.36 -10.56
N ARG A 276 10.40 20.69 -11.01
CA ARG A 276 10.65 21.37 -12.30
C ARG A 276 10.67 20.41 -13.49
N THR A 277 10.74 19.13 -13.25
CA THR A 277 10.68 18.11 -14.31
C THR A 277 9.24 17.88 -14.77
N ARG A 278 9.07 17.31 -15.97
CA ARG A 278 7.73 16.93 -16.49
C ARG A 278 6.98 16.00 -15.54
N ASP A 279 7.67 15.03 -14.97
CA ASP A 279 7.07 14.06 -14.01
C ASP A 279 6.67 14.76 -12.71
N GLY A 280 7.51 15.62 -12.17
CA GLY A 280 7.21 16.37 -10.96
C GLY A 280 6.05 17.37 -11.13
N ILE A 281 5.95 18.03 -12.30
CA ILE A 281 4.79 18.90 -12.62
C ILE A 281 3.50 18.07 -12.69
N LEU A 282 3.53 16.92 -13.36
CA LEU A 282 2.39 16.02 -13.44
C LEU A 282 1.99 15.52 -12.03
N PHE A 283 2.99 15.12 -11.23
CA PHE A 283 2.75 14.74 -9.85
C PHE A 283 2.07 15.86 -9.05
N LEU A 284 2.59 17.08 -9.12
CA LEU A 284 2.04 18.23 -8.40
C LEU A 284 0.59 18.51 -8.80
N LEU A 285 0.26 18.44 -10.09
CA LEU A 285 -1.10 18.63 -10.58
C LEU A 285 -2.05 17.57 -10.01
N VAL A 286 -1.66 16.29 -10.06
CA VAL A 286 -2.46 15.19 -9.50
C VAL A 286 -2.56 15.33 -7.97
N TYR A 287 -1.45 15.63 -7.30
CA TYR A 287 -1.38 15.81 -5.86
C TYR A 287 -2.32 16.91 -5.36
N LEU A 288 -2.34 18.08 -6.02
CA LEU A 288 -3.23 19.19 -5.66
C LEU A 288 -4.70 18.91 -5.99
N THR A 289 -4.98 18.04 -6.97
CA THR A 289 -6.36 17.66 -7.30
C THR A 289 -7.06 16.97 -6.12
N VAL A 290 -6.33 16.19 -5.31
CA VAL A 290 -6.90 15.45 -4.18
C VAL A 290 -7.52 16.36 -3.11
N PRO A 291 -6.81 17.34 -2.53
CA PRO A 291 -7.40 18.28 -1.56
C PRO A 291 -8.48 19.16 -2.20
N ILE A 292 -8.38 19.51 -3.48
CA ILE A 292 -9.42 20.25 -4.21
C ILE A 292 -10.72 19.42 -4.25
N ILE A 293 -10.66 18.14 -4.54
CA ILE A 293 -11.83 17.23 -4.52
C ILE A 293 -12.48 17.23 -3.12
N TYR A 294 -11.68 17.13 -2.05
CA TYR A 294 -12.23 17.18 -0.70
C TYR A 294 -12.86 18.53 -0.37
N ALA A 295 -12.21 19.64 -0.71
CA ALA A 295 -12.75 20.96 -0.52
C ALA A 295 -14.06 21.21 -1.27
N LEU A 296 -14.14 20.80 -2.54
CA LEU A 296 -15.35 20.88 -3.35
C LEU A 296 -16.47 19.97 -2.80
N SER A 297 -16.13 18.80 -2.29
CA SER A 297 -17.10 17.90 -1.67
C SER A 297 -17.69 18.52 -0.39
N LEU A 298 -16.85 19.09 0.49
CA LEU A 298 -17.28 19.82 1.67
C LEU A 298 -18.15 21.04 1.32
N TRP A 299 -17.72 21.83 0.35
CA TRP A 299 -18.47 22.99 -0.12
C TRP A 299 -19.86 22.60 -0.62
N LYS A 300 -19.94 21.52 -1.41
CA LYS A 300 -21.21 21.03 -1.97
C LYS A 300 -22.13 20.47 -0.90
N CYS A 301 -21.60 19.74 0.10
CA CYS A 301 -22.34 19.28 1.27
C CYS A 301 -22.93 20.46 2.06
N ARG A 302 -22.15 21.52 2.27
CA ARG A 302 -22.59 22.71 3.01
C ARG A 302 -23.74 23.45 2.30
N HIS A 303 -23.74 23.51 0.97
CA HIS A 303 -24.73 24.28 0.20
C HIS A 303 -25.96 23.49 -0.23
N ARG A 304 -25.89 22.16 -0.32
CA ARG A 304 -27.00 21.29 -0.74
C ARG A 304 -27.58 20.46 0.39
N GLY A 305 -26.78 20.19 1.42
CA GLY A 305 -27.15 19.27 2.47
C GLY A 305 -28.23 19.83 3.38
N ARG A 306 -29.37 19.14 3.48
CA ARG A 306 -30.25 19.26 4.64
C ARG A 306 -29.63 18.47 5.80
N ALA A 307 -29.70 19.02 7.00
CA ALA A 307 -29.30 18.29 8.19
C ALA A 307 -30.05 16.93 8.24
N GLY A 308 -29.31 15.82 8.36
CA GLY A 308 -29.87 14.47 8.42
C GLY A 308 -29.98 13.73 7.08
N ASP A 309 -29.63 14.36 5.94
CA ASP A 309 -29.60 13.67 4.65
C ASP A 309 -28.53 12.57 4.60
N ILE A 310 -28.97 11.35 4.25
CA ILE A 310 -28.12 10.15 4.23
C ILE A 310 -26.94 10.31 3.24
N GLU A 311 -27.19 10.90 2.07
CA GLU A 311 -26.16 11.11 1.05
C GLU A 311 -25.10 12.08 1.55
N THR A 312 -25.51 13.23 2.11
CA THR A 312 -24.62 14.23 2.71
C THR A 312 -23.75 13.63 3.81
N ASN A 313 -24.33 12.81 4.67
CA ASN A 313 -23.60 12.13 5.75
C ASN A 313 -22.52 11.16 5.21
N ARG A 314 -22.84 10.41 4.16
CA ARG A 314 -21.89 9.48 3.53
C ARG A 314 -20.73 10.21 2.85
N ILE A 315 -21.02 11.29 2.14
CA ILE A 315 -20.00 12.11 1.49
C ILE A 315 -19.11 12.78 2.52
N MET A 316 -19.67 13.31 3.61
CA MET A 316 -18.92 13.92 4.71
C MET A 316 -17.96 12.91 5.33
N LEU A 317 -18.41 11.69 5.61
CA LEU A 317 -17.56 10.63 6.16
C LEU A 317 -16.38 10.31 5.22
N LEU A 318 -16.64 10.07 3.92
CA LEU A 318 -15.60 9.82 2.92
C LEU A 318 -14.62 10.98 2.82
N THR A 319 -15.13 12.21 2.85
CA THR A 319 -14.30 13.42 2.73
C THR A 319 -13.38 13.60 3.93
N LEU A 320 -13.90 13.47 5.15
CA LEU A 320 -13.10 13.68 6.36
C LEU A 320 -12.05 12.59 6.56
N VAL A 321 -12.38 11.34 6.28
CA VAL A 321 -11.42 10.23 6.37
C VAL A 321 -10.39 10.34 5.25
N GLY A 322 -10.80 10.62 4.01
CA GLY A 322 -9.88 10.82 2.91
C GLY A 322 -8.93 11.99 3.12
N ALA A 323 -9.43 13.11 3.64
CA ALA A 323 -8.60 14.27 3.98
C ALA A 323 -7.58 13.97 5.10
N ALA A 324 -7.99 13.21 6.13
CA ALA A 324 -7.08 12.78 7.19
C ALA A 324 -5.99 11.83 6.66
N MET A 325 -6.34 10.87 5.80
CA MET A 325 -5.36 9.99 5.14
C MET A 325 -4.42 10.77 4.22
N PHE A 326 -4.94 11.76 3.49
CA PHE A 326 -4.10 12.62 2.65
C PHE A 326 -3.12 13.46 3.50
N ALA A 327 -3.57 14.00 4.63
CA ALA A 327 -2.71 14.76 5.54
C ALA A 327 -1.55 13.91 6.10
N GLU A 328 -1.75 12.59 6.28
CA GLU A 328 -0.69 11.65 6.70
C GLU A 328 0.49 11.64 5.71
N VAL A 329 0.19 11.66 4.41
CA VAL A 329 1.22 11.54 3.36
C VAL A 329 1.74 12.88 2.87
N ALA A 330 1.13 13.99 3.31
CA ALA A 330 1.46 15.33 2.84
C ALA A 330 2.89 15.77 3.17
N GLN A 331 3.49 15.24 4.23
CA GLN A 331 4.86 15.60 4.64
C GLN A 331 5.95 14.97 3.76
N SER A 332 5.67 13.87 3.11
CA SER A 332 6.63 13.16 2.26
C SER A 332 5.93 12.71 0.97
N PRO A 333 5.68 13.67 0.05
CA PRO A 333 4.90 13.45 -1.15
C PRO A 333 5.67 12.61 -2.16
N ASN A 334 5.12 11.46 -2.52
CA ASN A 334 5.57 10.64 -3.63
C ASN A 334 4.39 9.85 -4.24
N TRP A 335 4.59 9.26 -5.42
CA TRP A 335 3.53 8.57 -6.14
C TRP A 335 2.91 7.41 -5.35
N ILE A 336 3.71 6.55 -4.71
CA ILE A 336 3.18 5.37 -3.99
C ILE A 336 2.32 5.79 -2.80
N ARG A 337 2.75 6.79 -2.02
CA ARG A 337 1.99 7.31 -0.89
C ARG A 337 0.70 7.98 -1.32
N LEU A 338 0.74 8.74 -2.44
CA LEU A 338 -0.43 9.40 -3.00
C LEU A 338 -1.47 8.36 -3.47
N TYR A 339 -1.05 7.37 -4.23
CA TYR A 339 -1.94 6.30 -4.71
C TYR A 339 -2.63 5.59 -3.55
N CYS A 340 -1.88 5.23 -2.50
CA CYS A 340 -2.45 4.51 -1.37
C CYS A 340 -3.47 5.32 -0.54
N VAL A 341 -3.68 6.60 -0.78
CA VAL A 341 -4.70 7.43 -0.09
C VAL A 341 -5.74 8.02 -1.03
N ALA A 342 -5.61 7.81 -2.34
CA ALA A 342 -6.43 8.47 -3.36
C ALA A 342 -7.83 7.84 -3.54
N MET A 343 -8.06 6.60 -3.10
CA MET A 343 -9.34 5.90 -3.37
C MET A 343 -10.59 6.68 -2.92
N PRO A 344 -10.68 7.29 -1.72
CA PRO A 344 -11.82 8.12 -1.35
C PRO A 344 -11.98 9.34 -2.27
N ALA A 345 -10.88 9.98 -2.68
CA ALA A 345 -10.92 11.11 -3.60
C ALA A 345 -11.42 10.69 -4.99
N MET A 346 -11.03 9.53 -5.50
CA MET A 346 -11.52 9.02 -6.79
C MET A 346 -13.02 8.76 -6.77
N ILE A 347 -13.53 8.18 -5.69
CA ILE A 347 -14.97 7.98 -5.49
C ILE A 347 -15.69 9.33 -5.48
N LEU A 348 -15.20 10.29 -4.72
CA LEU A 348 -15.79 11.64 -4.63
C LEU A 348 -15.65 12.43 -5.94
N PHE A 349 -14.56 12.26 -6.68
CA PHE A 349 -14.38 12.87 -8.00
C PHE A 349 -15.49 12.42 -8.97
N VAL A 350 -15.75 11.11 -9.06
CA VAL A 350 -16.81 10.58 -9.91
C VAL A 350 -18.19 11.07 -9.44
N TRP A 351 -18.42 11.15 -8.13
CA TRP A 351 -19.64 11.74 -7.58
C TRP A 351 -19.78 13.22 -7.96
N LEU A 352 -18.75 14.03 -7.83
CA LEU A 352 -18.74 15.45 -8.23
C LEU A 352 -19.09 15.62 -9.71
N LEU A 353 -18.53 14.79 -10.58
CA LEU A 353 -18.87 14.78 -12.02
C LEU A 353 -20.35 14.41 -12.23
N ALA A 354 -20.85 13.43 -11.50
CA ALA A 354 -22.24 12.98 -11.63
C ALA A 354 -23.28 14.05 -11.25
N VAL A 355 -22.96 14.89 -10.25
CA VAL A 355 -23.90 15.92 -9.73
C VAL A 355 -23.60 17.34 -10.22
N GLY A 356 -22.42 17.60 -10.78
CA GLY A 356 -21.95 18.93 -11.16
C GLY A 356 -22.18 19.29 -12.64
N VAL A 357 -22.47 18.32 -13.50
CA VAL A 357 -22.41 18.48 -14.95
C VAL A 357 -23.78 18.19 -15.59
N THR A 358 -24.13 18.90 -16.66
CA THR A 358 -25.36 18.65 -17.43
C THR A 358 -25.39 17.22 -17.98
N ALA A 359 -26.59 16.66 -18.18
CA ALA A 359 -26.74 15.27 -18.61
C ALA A 359 -26.02 14.98 -19.96
N THR A 360 -26.11 15.90 -20.91
CA THR A 360 -25.48 15.75 -22.24
C THR A 360 -23.95 15.77 -22.15
N PHE A 361 -23.38 16.76 -21.48
CA PHE A 361 -21.92 16.83 -21.31
C PHE A 361 -21.39 15.67 -20.50
N ARG A 362 -22.12 15.20 -19.49
CA ARG A 362 -21.80 14.01 -18.70
C ARG A 362 -21.69 12.76 -19.55
N GLY A 363 -22.63 12.55 -20.50
CA GLY A 363 -22.58 11.43 -21.44
C GLY A 363 -21.27 11.41 -22.24
N TYR A 364 -20.94 12.51 -22.89
CA TYR A 364 -19.70 12.63 -23.67
C TYR A 364 -18.44 12.47 -22.80
N ALA A 365 -18.37 13.14 -21.66
CA ALA A 365 -17.24 13.05 -20.74
C ALA A 365 -17.04 11.61 -20.22
N THR A 366 -18.11 10.93 -19.85
CA THR A 366 -18.04 9.54 -19.39
C THR A 366 -17.57 8.61 -20.50
N THR A 367 -18.10 8.73 -21.72
CA THR A 367 -17.69 7.91 -22.87
C THR A 367 -16.21 8.13 -23.19
N LEU A 368 -15.77 9.39 -23.29
CA LEU A 368 -14.38 9.74 -23.60
C LEU A 368 -13.44 9.20 -22.52
N THR A 369 -13.83 9.31 -21.26
CA THR A 369 -12.99 8.81 -20.15
C THR A 369 -12.94 7.28 -20.13
N TRP A 370 -14.04 6.56 -20.43
CA TRP A 370 -14.00 5.10 -20.59
C TRP A 370 -13.08 4.66 -21.71
N VAL A 371 -13.15 5.33 -22.87
CA VAL A 371 -12.22 5.06 -23.99
C VAL A 371 -10.78 5.32 -23.54
N GLY A 372 -10.52 6.45 -22.87
CA GLY A 372 -9.20 6.77 -22.34
C GLY A 372 -8.69 5.71 -21.33
N LEU A 373 -9.55 5.23 -20.42
CA LEU A 373 -9.18 4.17 -19.46
C LEU A 373 -8.88 2.84 -20.16
N ILE A 374 -9.67 2.45 -21.16
CA ILE A 374 -9.43 1.23 -21.94
C ILE A 374 -8.11 1.33 -22.69
N CYS A 375 -7.86 2.46 -23.38
CA CYS A 375 -6.60 2.71 -24.07
C CYS A 375 -5.40 2.69 -23.10
N LEU A 376 -5.55 3.30 -21.93
CA LEU A 376 -4.51 3.32 -20.91
C LEU A 376 -4.26 1.92 -20.36
N ALA A 377 -5.30 1.14 -20.06
CA ALA A 377 -5.19 -0.24 -19.58
C ALA A 377 -4.48 -1.12 -20.63
N ALA A 378 -4.88 -1.01 -21.90
CA ALA A 378 -4.25 -1.75 -22.99
C ALA A 378 -2.78 -1.36 -23.16
N HIS A 379 -2.46 -0.05 -23.10
CA HIS A 379 -1.09 0.45 -23.20
C HIS A 379 -0.23 -0.03 -22.03
N GLN A 380 -0.72 0.00 -20.80
CA GLN A 380 0.00 -0.49 -19.61
C GLN A 380 0.31 -1.98 -19.73
N THR A 381 -0.69 -2.78 -20.11
CA THR A 381 -0.51 -4.22 -20.32
C THR A 381 0.52 -4.50 -21.43
N TRP A 382 0.36 -3.85 -22.58
CA TRP A 382 1.30 -4.00 -23.70
C TRP A 382 2.72 -3.60 -23.32
N SER A 383 2.89 -2.42 -22.69
CA SER A 383 4.19 -1.90 -22.26
C SER A 383 4.88 -2.84 -21.27
N ARG A 384 4.13 -3.40 -20.31
CA ARG A 384 4.67 -4.34 -19.34
C ARG A 384 5.15 -5.64 -19.99
N HIS A 385 4.35 -6.21 -20.89
CA HIS A 385 4.74 -7.41 -21.64
C HIS A 385 5.96 -7.18 -22.53
N HIS A 386 6.09 -5.99 -23.10
CA HIS A 386 7.24 -5.65 -23.94
C HIS A 386 8.51 -5.43 -23.12
N GLN A 387 8.41 -4.75 -21.96
CA GLN A 387 9.55 -4.44 -21.11
C GLN A 387 10.03 -5.62 -20.28
N LEU A 388 9.14 -6.54 -19.90
CA LEU A 388 9.42 -7.70 -19.05
C LEU A 388 9.33 -9.02 -19.84
N GLY A 389 9.79 -9.02 -21.10
CA GLY A 389 9.59 -10.13 -22.02
C GLY A 389 10.62 -11.28 -21.91
N VAL A 390 11.69 -11.14 -21.13
CA VAL A 390 12.70 -12.19 -20.96
C VAL A 390 12.24 -13.17 -19.89
N THR A 391 12.29 -14.47 -20.20
CA THR A 391 11.91 -15.52 -19.23
C THR A 391 13.12 -16.29 -18.76
N GLU A 392 13.21 -16.50 -17.44
CA GLU A 392 14.29 -17.23 -16.77
C GLU A 392 13.72 -18.34 -15.89
N ASP A 393 14.37 -19.50 -15.90
CA ASP A 393 14.07 -20.61 -15.01
C ASP A 393 14.99 -20.52 -13.78
N LEU A 394 14.42 -20.19 -12.62
CA LEU A 394 15.13 -19.94 -11.37
C LEU A 394 14.71 -20.93 -10.28
N PRO A 395 15.48 -21.09 -9.19
CA PRO A 395 15.16 -22.02 -8.10
C PRO A 395 13.75 -21.86 -7.51
N ALA A 396 13.24 -20.65 -7.36
CA ALA A 396 11.88 -20.43 -6.86
C ALA A 396 10.78 -20.58 -7.93
N GLY A 397 11.15 -20.79 -9.20
CA GLY A 397 10.26 -20.99 -10.34
C GLY A 397 10.56 -20.09 -11.52
N ARG A 398 9.85 -20.33 -12.63
CA ARG A 398 10.01 -19.55 -13.85
C ARG A 398 9.42 -18.14 -13.68
N ILE A 399 10.13 -17.14 -14.19
CA ILE A 399 9.71 -15.72 -14.16
C ILE A 399 9.79 -15.09 -15.55
N ALA A 400 9.09 -13.96 -15.71
CA ALA A 400 9.30 -13.00 -16.79
C ALA A 400 9.83 -11.69 -16.19
N THR A 401 10.88 -11.11 -16.78
CA THR A 401 11.59 -9.95 -16.24
C THR A 401 12.23 -9.09 -17.32
N ALA A 402 12.78 -7.95 -16.93
CA ALA A 402 13.58 -7.11 -17.82
C ALA A 402 14.91 -7.81 -18.19
N PRO A 403 15.46 -7.56 -19.40
CA PRO A 403 16.68 -8.23 -19.88
C PRO A 403 17.84 -8.14 -18.91
N LEU A 404 18.17 -6.95 -18.39
CA LEU A 404 19.30 -6.75 -17.48
C LEU A 404 19.12 -7.49 -16.14
N THR A 405 17.90 -7.49 -15.61
CA THR A 405 17.59 -8.24 -14.38
C THR A 405 17.66 -9.74 -14.63
N GLY A 406 17.16 -10.20 -15.78
CA GLY A 406 17.27 -11.62 -16.19
C GLY A 406 18.72 -12.09 -16.28
N GLU A 407 19.58 -11.32 -16.93
CA GLU A 407 21.01 -11.61 -17.04
C GLU A 407 21.68 -11.76 -15.66
N LYS A 408 21.43 -10.80 -14.74
CA LYS A 408 21.95 -10.86 -13.36
C LYS A 408 21.45 -12.11 -12.62
N LEU A 409 20.15 -12.37 -12.65
CA LEU A 409 19.58 -13.52 -11.95
C LEU A 409 20.04 -14.86 -12.56
N ALA A 410 20.15 -14.96 -13.87
CA ALA A 410 20.67 -16.15 -14.55
C ALA A 410 22.15 -16.41 -14.24
N TRP A 411 22.96 -15.36 -14.15
CA TRP A 411 24.37 -15.50 -13.75
C TRP A 411 24.46 -16.00 -12.30
N LEU A 412 23.74 -15.38 -11.38
CA LEU A 412 23.70 -15.78 -9.97
C LEU A 412 23.19 -17.21 -9.79
N ALA A 413 22.14 -17.60 -10.50
CA ALA A 413 21.59 -18.96 -10.44
C ALA A 413 22.61 -20.05 -10.82
N ARG A 414 23.57 -19.72 -11.71
CA ARG A 414 24.64 -20.64 -12.11
C ARG A 414 25.81 -20.70 -11.12
N HIS A 415 25.97 -19.68 -10.26
CA HIS A 415 27.10 -19.55 -9.35
C HIS A 415 26.71 -19.67 -7.86
N THR A 416 25.42 -19.82 -7.57
CA THR A 416 24.90 -19.98 -6.21
C THR A 416 23.98 -21.19 -6.11
N THR A 417 23.78 -21.67 -4.88
CA THR A 417 22.85 -22.77 -4.60
C THR A 417 21.73 -22.32 -3.67
N PRO A 418 20.51 -22.87 -3.80
CA PRO A 418 19.41 -22.57 -2.87
C PRO A 418 19.83 -22.75 -1.39
N GLY A 419 19.45 -21.79 -0.56
CA GLY A 419 19.83 -21.75 0.86
C GLY A 419 21.19 -21.13 1.15
N GLN A 420 22.02 -20.85 0.14
CA GLN A 420 23.32 -20.22 0.29
C GLN A 420 23.17 -18.79 0.83
N LEU A 421 24.13 -18.37 1.68
CA LEU A 421 24.24 -17.00 2.15
C LEU A 421 24.85 -16.11 1.06
N LEU A 422 24.21 -14.98 0.81
CA LEU A 422 24.68 -13.93 -0.08
C LEU A 422 24.31 -12.59 0.52
N PHE A 423 25.10 -11.56 0.33
CA PHE A 423 24.73 -10.21 0.73
C PHE A 423 24.60 -9.30 -0.51
N GLU A 424 23.39 -8.79 -0.75
CA GLU A 424 23.11 -7.75 -1.75
C GLU A 424 23.04 -6.41 -1.01
N ALA A 425 24.05 -5.54 -1.25
CA ALA A 425 24.22 -4.34 -0.46
C ALA A 425 23.19 -3.24 -0.81
N ARG A 426 22.69 -3.20 -2.05
CA ARG A 426 21.80 -2.13 -2.49
C ARG A 426 20.33 -2.48 -2.29
N TRP A 427 19.91 -3.66 -2.70
CA TRP A 427 18.51 -4.07 -2.70
C TRP A 427 18.37 -5.54 -2.27
N VAL A 428 17.18 -6.10 -2.37
CA VAL A 428 16.87 -7.46 -1.89
C VAL A 428 16.18 -8.32 -2.94
N ASP A 429 16.28 -7.95 -4.20
CA ASP A 429 15.52 -8.58 -5.30
C ASP A 429 15.94 -10.02 -5.60
N VAL A 430 17.15 -10.43 -5.22
CA VAL A 430 17.69 -11.76 -5.57
C VAL A 430 17.26 -12.88 -4.62
N TYR A 431 16.83 -12.58 -3.39
CA TYR A 431 16.68 -13.60 -2.34
C TYR A 431 15.54 -14.57 -2.64
N LEU A 432 14.34 -14.10 -2.95
CA LEU A 432 13.22 -15.00 -3.26
C LEU A 432 13.43 -15.74 -4.58
N PRO A 433 13.78 -15.09 -5.71
CA PRO A 433 13.95 -15.80 -7.00
C PRO A 433 14.98 -16.91 -6.95
N LEU A 434 16.09 -16.69 -6.23
CA LEU A 434 17.21 -17.63 -6.15
C LEU A 434 17.16 -18.52 -4.89
N ALA A 435 16.16 -18.35 -4.04
CA ALA A 435 16.05 -19.02 -2.75
C ALA A 435 17.30 -18.83 -1.86
N LEU A 436 17.91 -17.64 -1.91
CA LEU A 436 19.10 -17.27 -1.12
C LEU A 436 18.72 -16.73 0.25
N ARG A 437 19.73 -16.58 1.13
CA ARG A 437 19.54 -16.09 2.50
C ARG A 437 20.42 -14.88 2.76
N ASN A 438 19.86 -13.85 3.40
CA ASN A 438 20.59 -12.68 3.86
C ASN A 438 21.27 -12.98 5.22
N PRO A 439 22.60 -12.76 5.35
CA PRO A 439 23.33 -13.08 6.59
C PRO A 439 23.34 -11.96 7.63
N VAL A 440 22.94 -10.73 7.27
CA VAL A 440 23.12 -9.54 8.11
C VAL A 440 21.81 -9.04 8.71
N PHE A 441 21.94 -8.22 9.76
CA PHE A 441 20.80 -7.62 10.46
C PHE A 441 20.09 -6.56 9.60
N THR A 442 20.87 -5.70 8.91
CA THR A 442 20.36 -4.70 7.97
C THR A 442 20.10 -5.36 6.63
N ASP A 443 18.87 -5.39 6.20
CA ASP A 443 18.47 -6.08 4.97
C ASP A 443 19.26 -5.61 3.74
N MET A 444 19.56 -4.31 3.69
CA MET A 444 20.34 -3.63 2.66
C MET A 444 21.03 -2.40 3.25
N LEU A 445 21.88 -1.74 2.47
CA LEU A 445 22.56 -0.50 2.86
C LEU A 445 21.97 0.75 2.16
N GLU A 446 21.11 0.62 1.15
CA GLU A 446 20.49 1.76 0.49
C GLU A 446 19.50 2.47 1.42
N GLY A 447 19.48 3.80 1.33
CA GLY A 447 18.64 4.66 2.17
C GLY A 447 19.35 5.19 3.43
N GLY A 448 19.06 6.43 3.80
CA GLY A 448 19.71 7.13 4.92
C GLY A 448 19.53 6.43 6.27
N HIS A 449 18.41 5.73 6.45
CA HIS A 449 18.13 4.96 7.67
C HIS A 449 18.95 3.66 7.77
N ASN A 450 19.28 3.01 6.64
CA ASN A 450 20.05 1.77 6.60
C ASN A 450 21.57 2.03 6.56
N SER A 451 21.99 3.21 6.10
CA SER A 451 23.41 3.60 5.92
C SER A 451 24.07 4.17 7.17
N ARG A 452 23.47 4.00 8.34
CA ARG A 452 24.02 4.48 9.60
C ARG A 452 25.35 3.80 9.92
N PRO A 453 26.35 4.53 10.46
CA PRO A 453 27.66 3.97 10.76
C PRO A 453 27.61 2.69 11.61
N GLU A 454 26.73 2.64 12.63
CA GLU A 454 26.57 1.46 13.47
C GLU A 454 26.04 0.23 12.72
N PHE A 455 25.18 0.42 11.69
CA PHE A 455 24.68 -0.68 10.88
C PHE A 455 25.71 -1.15 9.86
N ILE A 456 26.49 -0.23 9.31
CA ILE A 456 27.63 -0.58 8.45
C ILE A 456 28.64 -1.43 9.23
N ASP A 457 28.99 -0.99 10.45
CA ASP A 457 29.90 -1.72 11.33
C ASP A 457 29.35 -3.08 11.75
N LEU A 458 28.06 -3.15 12.03
CA LEU A 458 27.39 -4.40 12.36
C LEU A 458 27.41 -5.37 11.17
N SER A 459 27.09 -4.88 9.96
CA SER A 459 27.10 -5.70 8.74
C SER A 459 28.51 -6.24 8.45
N ILE A 460 29.53 -5.44 8.59
CA ILE A 460 30.93 -5.89 8.43
C ILE A 460 31.25 -7.00 9.44
N ARG A 461 30.99 -6.79 10.74
CA ARG A 461 31.22 -7.82 11.78
C ARG A 461 30.44 -9.11 11.51
N GLN A 462 29.20 -9.01 11.03
CA GLN A 462 28.39 -10.19 10.72
C GLN A 462 28.90 -10.94 9.50
N LEU A 463 29.40 -10.24 8.48
CA LEU A 463 30.02 -10.83 7.30
C LEU A 463 31.39 -11.44 7.61
N GLU A 464 32.15 -10.89 8.57
CA GLU A 464 33.37 -11.50 9.07
C GLU A 464 33.07 -12.78 9.87
N ALA A 465 32.05 -12.76 10.73
CA ALA A 465 31.66 -13.91 11.52
C ALA A 465 30.98 -15.03 10.70
N ARG A 466 30.27 -14.67 9.62
CA ARG A 466 29.59 -15.58 8.70
C ARG A 466 29.95 -15.20 7.27
N PRO A 467 31.15 -15.55 6.79
CA PRO A 467 31.60 -15.14 5.49
C PRO A 467 30.71 -15.70 4.38
N VAL A 468 30.41 -14.85 3.41
CA VAL A 468 29.66 -15.21 2.19
C VAL A 468 30.65 -15.40 1.03
N GLN A 469 30.32 -16.23 0.07
CA GLN A 469 31.12 -16.37 -1.13
C GLN A 469 31.02 -15.12 -2.00
N PHE A 470 29.78 -14.57 -2.16
CA PHE A 470 29.55 -13.42 -3.01
C PHE A 470 28.89 -12.28 -2.25
N ILE A 471 29.33 -11.05 -2.55
CA ILE A 471 28.67 -9.79 -2.19
C ILE A 471 28.31 -9.07 -3.49
N ILE A 472 27.07 -8.60 -3.61
CA ILE A 472 26.66 -7.72 -4.70
C ILE A 472 26.71 -6.29 -4.18
N TRP A 473 27.57 -5.49 -4.79
CA TRP A 473 27.76 -4.08 -4.49
C TRP A 473 27.29 -3.24 -5.67
N SER A 474 26.50 -2.18 -5.43
CA SER A 474 26.13 -1.25 -6.48
C SER A 474 26.98 0.01 -6.43
N ARG A 475 27.54 0.46 -7.55
CA ARG A 475 28.21 1.76 -7.65
C ARG A 475 27.31 2.94 -7.37
N ARG A 476 25.99 2.75 -7.46
CA ARG A 476 25.02 3.78 -7.08
C ARG A 476 25.07 4.13 -5.60
N LEU A 477 25.62 3.25 -4.76
CA LEU A 477 25.89 3.52 -3.35
C LEU A 477 27.12 4.44 -3.16
N GLU A 478 27.98 4.63 -4.16
CA GLU A 478 29.18 5.46 -4.08
C GLU A 478 28.87 6.97 -4.24
N SER A 479 27.79 7.42 -3.62
CA SER A 479 27.43 8.82 -3.54
C SER A 479 28.09 9.48 -2.31
N PRO A 480 28.57 10.73 -2.42
CA PRO A 480 29.11 11.46 -1.25
C PRO A 480 28.13 11.57 -0.08
N ALA A 481 26.82 11.38 -0.34
CA ALA A 481 25.79 11.40 0.69
C ALA A 481 25.83 10.21 1.66
N TYR A 482 26.58 9.13 1.35
CA TYR A 482 26.57 7.90 2.13
C TYR A 482 27.95 7.54 2.68
N PRO A 483 28.09 7.17 3.97
CA PRO A 483 29.37 6.90 4.62
C PRO A 483 29.88 5.48 4.35
N TYR A 484 29.90 5.00 3.10
CA TYR A 484 30.27 3.61 2.78
C TYR A 484 31.76 3.35 2.62
N ALA A 485 32.63 4.35 2.82
CA ALA A 485 34.06 4.18 2.66
C ALA A 485 34.64 2.98 3.45
N LYS A 486 34.14 2.77 4.68
CA LYS A 486 34.56 1.64 5.54
C LYS A 486 34.13 0.29 4.95
N PHE A 487 32.91 0.18 4.45
CA PHE A 487 32.41 -1.05 3.82
C PHE A 487 33.14 -1.31 2.50
N ARG A 488 33.44 -0.27 1.73
CA ARG A 488 34.24 -0.38 0.49
C ARG A 488 35.66 -0.84 0.74
N ALA A 489 36.30 -0.36 1.83
CA ALA A 489 37.61 -0.83 2.26
C ALA A 489 37.57 -2.32 2.66
N PHE A 490 36.55 -2.74 3.43
CA PHE A 490 36.31 -4.15 3.77
C PHE A 490 36.20 -5.02 2.52
N LEU A 491 35.38 -4.60 1.51
CA LEU A 491 35.30 -5.30 0.23
C LEU A 491 36.66 -5.46 -0.44
N GLY A 492 37.37 -4.37 -0.62
CA GLY A 492 38.69 -4.41 -1.28
C GLY A 492 39.73 -5.28 -0.57
N TYR A 493 39.63 -5.41 0.75
CA TYR A 493 40.51 -6.25 1.55
C TYR A 493 40.18 -7.75 1.44
N GLN A 494 38.90 -8.12 1.64
CA GLN A 494 38.49 -9.52 1.78
C GLN A 494 37.96 -10.15 0.49
N TYR A 495 37.54 -9.34 -0.48
CA TYR A 495 36.90 -9.78 -1.71
C TYR A 495 37.62 -9.25 -2.94
N ALA A 496 37.48 -9.93 -4.07
CA ALA A 496 37.90 -9.48 -5.39
C ALA A 496 36.68 -9.24 -6.28
N ARG A 497 36.66 -8.14 -7.00
CA ARG A 497 35.61 -7.88 -7.99
C ARG A 497 35.84 -8.77 -9.21
N ILE A 498 34.86 -9.62 -9.51
CA ILE A 498 34.94 -10.57 -10.63
C ILE A 498 34.07 -10.16 -11.81
N LEU A 499 33.02 -9.38 -11.58
CA LEU A 499 32.05 -8.99 -12.64
C LEU A 499 31.44 -7.63 -12.32
N THR A 500 31.05 -6.88 -13.36
CA THR A 500 30.22 -5.67 -13.25
C THR A 500 29.11 -5.78 -14.29
N PHE A 501 27.86 -5.70 -13.83
CA PHE A 501 26.68 -5.68 -14.70
C PHE A 501 26.43 -4.28 -15.30
N PRO A 502 25.70 -4.17 -16.41
CA PRO A 502 25.39 -2.88 -17.03
C PRO A 502 24.60 -1.91 -16.15
N ASP A 503 23.83 -2.42 -15.17
CA ASP A 503 23.09 -1.64 -14.17
C ASP A 503 23.96 -1.07 -13.05
N GLN A 504 25.31 -1.25 -13.16
CA GLN A 504 26.37 -0.82 -12.21
C GLN A 504 26.45 -1.67 -10.94
N ASP A 505 25.81 -2.81 -10.89
CA ASP A 505 25.99 -3.78 -9.82
C ASP A 505 27.28 -4.59 -10.07
N GLU A 506 28.09 -4.70 -9.05
CA GLU A 506 29.36 -5.44 -9.06
C GLU A 506 29.22 -6.71 -8.23
N VAL A 507 29.73 -7.82 -8.76
CA VAL A 507 29.86 -9.07 -8.00
C VAL A 507 31.28 -9.14 -7.44
N TRP A 508 31.36 -9.29 -6.14
CA TRP A 508 32.60 -9.45 -5.38
C TRP A 508 32.67 -10.86 -4.81
N GLU A 509 33.69 -11.61 -5.18
CA GLU A 509 33.95 -12.97 -4.69
C GLU A 509 35.02 -12.95 -3.60
N ARG A 510 34.81 -13.78 -2.59
CA ARG A 510 35.76 -13.91 -1.48
C ARG A 510 37.14 -14.41 -1.98
N LYS A 511 38.23 -13.75 -1.52
CA LYS A 511 39.62 -14.12 -1.84
C LYS A 511 39.99 -15.45 -1.20
#